data_6cae691f18800dc3b2d4725eb3dec8f7
#
_entry.id   6cae691f18800dc3b2d4725eb3dec8f7
#
_cell.length_a   1.000
_cell.length_b   1.000
_cell.length_c   1.000
_cell.angle_alpha   90.00
_cell.angle_beta   90.00
_cell.angle_gamma   90.00
#
_symmetry.space_group_name_H-M   'P 1'
#
loop_
_entity.id
_entity.type
_entity.pdbx_description
1 polymer ?
#
loop_
_entity_poly.entity_id
_entity_poly.type
_entity_poly.pdbx_seq_one_letter_code
_entity_poly.pdbx_strand_id
1 'polypeptide(L)'
;SNTKVVMVPEKDGVTDGAALEEMLKADPQAACFYVQQPNYYGNIEDGDALGRIVHEAGAKYIMGCNPMALAVMKTPAEYGADIAVGDGQPLGMPLAFGGPYLGFMTATAAMTRKLPGRIVGETADHEGRRAFVLTLQAREQHIRREKASSNVCSNQAWCALTASVYMTAMGADGMAKAAGQCMSKAHYLRDVLKEAGLEPKHNCEFFHEFVTVSPEGGCTDSAHILRALESKGILGGLPLSDREILWCATEMNTREEMDELASAVREALHRECGQKEVCGS
;
A
#
# COMPACT_ATOMS: atom_id res chain seq x y z
N SER A 1 7.33 21.96 7.91
CA SER A 1 7.64 21.32 9.20
C SER A 1 9.15 21.29 9.38
N ASN A 2 9.63 21.39 10.61
CA ASN A 2 11.06 21.26 10.93
C ASN A 2 11.46 19.78 11.16
N THR A 3 10.74 18.84 10.55
CA THR A 3 10.99 17.41 10.72
C THR A 3 12.01 16.95 9.69
N LYS A 4 13.09 16.34 10.12
CA LYS A 4 14.07 15.67 9.26
C LYS A 4 13.56 14.26 8.95
N VAL A 5 13.48 13.92 7.67
CA VAL A 5 13.18 12.57 7.21
C VAL A 5 14.48 11.89 6.80
N VAL A 6 14.69 10.67 7.29
CA VAL A 6 15.86 9.85 6.95
C VAL A 6 15.32 8.51 6.44
N MET A 7 15.80 8.09 5.26
CA MET A 7 15.40 6.83 4.66
C MET A 7 16.22 5.69 5.24
N VAL A 8 15.53 4.64 5.68
CA VAL A 8 16.16 3.38 6.08
C VAL A 8 16.45 2.58 4.81
N PRO A 9 17.65 1.99 4.65
CA PRO A 9 17.95 1.14 3.50
C PRO A 9 17.03 -0.07 3.39
N GLU A 10 16.84 -0.52 2.16
CA GLU A 10 16.23 -1.83 1.89
C GLU A 10 17.30 -2.92 1.76
N LYS A 11 16.88 -4.15 2.00
CA LYS A 11 17.63 -5.36 1.70
C LYS A 11 16.66 -6.42 1.18
N ASP A 12 16.93 -6.92 -0.02
CA ASP A 12 16.11 -7.95 -0.68
C ASP A 12 14.61 -7.57 -0.83
N GLY A 13 14.34 -6.27 -1.02
CA GLY A 13 13.00 -5.73 -1.24
C GLY A 13 12.16 -5.48 0.01
N VAL A 14 12.77 -5.58 1.21
CA VAL A 14 12.15 -5.24 2.50
C VAL A 14 13.07 -4.34 3.31
N THR A 15 12.55 -3.71 4.35
CA THR A 15 13.33 -2.84 5.24
C THR A 15 14.50 -3.61 5.89
N ASP A 16 15.74 -3.08 5.78
CA ASP A 16 16.89 -3.64 6.51
C ASP A 16 16.75 -3.34 8.01
N GLY A 17 16.32 -4.34 8.78
CA GLY A 17 16.14 -4.22 10.24
C GLY A 17 17.44 -3.93 10.98
N ALA A 18 18.59 -4.43 10.51
CA ALA A 18 19.88 -4.15 11.14
C ALA A 18 20.28 -2.68 10.94
N ALA A 19 20.09 -2.17 9.73
CA ALA A 19 20.32 -0.75 9.44
C ALA A 19 19.38 0.15 10.25
N LEU A 20 18.10 -0.22 10.37
CA LEU A 20 17.14 0.50 11.22
C LEU A 20 17.61 0.57 12.67
N GLU A 21 18.05 -0.55 13.24
CA GLU A 21 18.54 -0.62 14.62
C GLU A 21 19.77 0.29 14.83
N GLU A 22 20.73 0.26 13.92
CA GLU A 22 21.92 1.11 13.97
C GLU A 22 21.55 2.60 13.85
N MET A 23 20.65 2.95 12.94
CA MET A 23 20.20 4.34 12.75
C MET A 23 19.47 4.89 13.98
N LEU A 24 18.63 4.09 14.61
CA LEU A 24 17.93 4.48 15.84
C LEU A 24 18.88 4.60 17.03
N LYS A 25 19.92 3.77 17.13
CA LYS A 25 20.98 3.90 18.14
C LYS A 25 21.82 5.17 17.93
N ALA A 26 22.05 5.55 16.67
CA ALA A 26 22.82 6.75 16.32
C ALA A 26 22.02 8.05 16.59
N ASP A 27 20.70 8.02 16.52
CA ASP A 27 19.83 9.17 16.79
C ASP A 27 18.76 8.81 17.84
N PRO A 28 19.10 8.88 19.16
CA PRO A 28 18.15 8.58 20.24
C PRO A 28 16.96 9.56 20.32
N GLN A 29 16.96 10.64 19.53
CA GLN A 29 15.86 11.61 19.45
C GLN A 29 14.92 11.31 18.27
N ALA A 30 15.09 10.22 17.54
CA ALA A 30 14.19 9.81 16.50
C ALA A 30 12.75 9.71 17.04
N ALA A 31 11.84 10.48 16.47
CA ALA A 31 10.46 10.56 16.96
C ALA A 31 9.65 9.31 16.60
N CYS A 32 9.84 8.80 15.40
CA CYS A 32 9.10 7.65 14.90
C CYS A 32 9.82 6.99 13.72
N PHE A 33 9.46 5.75 13.48
CA PHE A 33 9.69 5.03 12.24
C PHE A 33 8.36 4.77 11.53
N TYR A 34 8.32 5.01 10.22
CA TYR A 34 7.18 4.72 9.36
C TYR A 34 7.54 3.61 8.40
N VAL A 35 6.65 2.62 8.28
CA VAL A 35 6.72 1.56 7.27
C VAL A 35 5.34 1.38 6.63
N GLN A 36 5.31 1.00 5.37
CA GLN A 36 4.08 0.62 4.68
C GLN A 36 3.98 -0.90 4.60
N GLN A 37 2.77 -1.45 4.84
CA GLN A 37 2.49 -2.89 4.83
C GLN A 37 1.24 -3.19 3.96
N PRO A 38 1.34 -3.88 2.84
CA PRO A 38 2.59 -4.24 2.14
C PRO A 38 3.39 -2.99 1.72
N ASN A 39 4.69 -3.15 1.45
CA ASN A 39 5.55 -2.02 1.09
C ASN A 39 5.34 -1.56 -0.37
N TYR A 40 6.16 -0.59 -0.84
CA TYR A 40 6.04 -0.01 -2.18
C TYR A 40 6.16 -1.05 -3.32
N TYR A 41 6.92 -2.12 -3.10
CA TYR A 41 7.10 -3.20 -4.08
C TYR A 41 6.04 -4.31 -3.96
N GLY A 42 5.09 -4.15 -3.04
CA GLY A 42 4.07 -5.14 -2.73
C GLY A 42 4.50 -6.20 -1.72
N ASN A 43 5.76 -6.17 -1.28
CA ASN A 43 6.35 -7.16 -0.38
C ASN A 43 5.85 -6.98 1.06
N ILE A 44 5.79 -8.09 1.79
CA ILE A 44 5.36 -8.12 3.19
C ILE A 44 6.57 -7.92 4.09
N GLU A 45 6.54 -6.85 4.90
CA GLU A 45 7.57 -6.53 5.87
C GLU A 45 7.48 -7.41 7.13
N ASP A 46 8.60 -7.69 7.79
CA ASP A 46 8.60 -8.28 9.13
C ASP A 46 8.18 -7.24 10.19
N GLY A 47 6.89 -6.94 10.22
CA GLY A 47 6.33 -5.91 11.10
C GLY A 47 6.57 -6.20 12.59
N ASP A 48 6.66 -7.46 13.00
CA ASP A 48 6.95 -7.84 14.40
C ASP A 48 8.39 -7.49 14.79
N ALA A 49 9.36 -7.82 13.94
CA ALA A 49 10.75 -7.47 14.19
C ALA A 49 10.99 -5.97 14.17
N LEU A 50 10.44 -5.26 13.17
CA LEU A 50 10.55 -3.80 13.04
C LEU A 50 9.92 -3.08 14.24
N GLY A 51 8.72 -3.48 14.66
CA GLY A 51 8.04 -2.88 15.82
C GLY A 51 8.84 -3.03 17.11
N ARG A 52 9.46 -4.20 17.33
CA ARG A 52 10.32 -4.46 18.48
C ARG A 52 11.55 -3.53 18.50
N ILE A 53 12.28 -3.45 17.37
CA ILE A 53 13.45 -2.57 17.21
C ILE A 53 13.08 -1.11 17.53
N VAL A 54 11.97 -0.64 17.00
CA VAL A 54 11.50 0.74 17.17
C VAL A 54 11.15 1.05 18.63
N HIS A 55 10.43 0.12 19.29
CA HIS A 55 10.04 0.31 20.67
C HIS A 55 11.22 0.21 21.66
N GLU A 56 12.19 -0.67 21.40
CA GLU A 56 13.42 -0.76 22.19
C GLU A 56 14.23 0.54 22.14
N ALA A 57 14.18 1.25 21.01
CA ALA A 57 14.78 2.58 20.87
C ALA A 57 13.94 3.73 21.47
N GLY A 58 12.72 3.46 21.94
CA GLY A 58 11.81 4.46 22.54
C GLY A 58 11.08 5.32 21.50
N ALA A 59 11.21 5.02 20.22
CA ALA A 59 10.52 5.72 19.13
C ALA A 59 9.09 5.21 18.93
N LYS A 60 8.28 5.93 18.15
CA LYS A 60 6.93 5.53 17.79
C LYS A 60 6.91 4.72 16.51
N TYR A 61 6.15 3.61 16.49
CA TYR A 61 5.94 2.77 15.33
C TYR A 61 4.68 3.19 14.59
N ILE A 62 4.83 3.64 13.35
CA ILE A 62 3.72 4.07 12.49
C ILE A 62 3.67 3.13 11.28
N MET A 63 2.50 2.55 11.06
CA MET A 63 2.29 1.64 9.93
C MET A 63 1.28 2.23 8.94
N GLY A 64 1.72 2.40 7.68
CA GLY A 64 0.82 2.56 6.54
C GLY A 64 0.26 1.20 6.12
N CYS A 65 -1.03 1.07 5.88
CA CYS A 65 -1.59 -0.24 5.52
C CYS A 65 -2.64 -0.15 4.42
N ASN A 66 -2.69 -1.20 3.60
CA ASN A 66 -3.77 -1.43 2.66
C ASN A 66 -4.93 -2.10 3.41
N PRO A 67 -6.13 -1.50 3.48
CA PRO A 67 -7.24 -2.05 4.25
C PRO A 67 -7.74 -3.40 3.75
N MET A 68 -7.58 -3.73 2.46
CA MET A 68 -7.92 -5.07 1.93
C MET A 68 -6.94 -6.13 2.43
N ALA A 69 -5.65 -5.82 2.51
CA ALA A 69 -4.65 -6.76 3.02
C ALA A 69 -4.91 -7.16 4.47
N LEU A 70 -5.49 -6.26 5.28
CA LEU A 70 -5.83 -6.54 6.68
C LEU A 70 -6.88 -7.65 6.86
N ALA A 71 -7.60 -8.03 5.81
CA ALA A 71 -8.55 -9.14 5.89
C ALA A 71 -7.86 -10.53 5.89
N VAL A 72 -6.57 -10.61 5.51
CA VAL A 72 -5.78 -11.86 5.44
C VAL A 72 -4.42 -11.76 6.13
N MET A 73 -4.06 -10.57 6.61
CA MET A 73 -2.79 -10.29 7.30
C MET A 73 -3.05 -9.84 8.73
N LYS A 74 -2.00 -9.86 9.56
CA LYS A 74 -2.05 -9.24 10.88
C LYS A 74 -2.40 -7.76 10.78
N THR A 75 -3.17 -7.28 11.74
CA THR A 75 -3.48 -5.85 11.86
C THR A 75 -2.28 -5.05 12.38
N PRO A 76 -2.22 -3.74 12.12
CA PRO A 76 -1.18 -2.88 12.70
C PRO A 76 -1.07 -2.96 14.22
N ALA A 77 -2.20 -3.15 14.91
CA ALA A 77 -2.22 -3.31 16.37
C ALA A 77 -1.54 -4.62 16.83
N GLU A 78 -1.71 -5.71 16.08
CA GLU A 78 -1.03 -6.99 16.35
C GLU A 78 0.48 -6.93 16.10
N TYR A 79 0.93 -6.06 15.19
CA TYR A 79 2.34 -5.72 14.99
C TYR A 79 2.87 -4.70 16.03
N GLY A 80 2.01 -4.22 16.94
CA GLY A 80 2.37 -3.25 17.96
C GLY A 80 2.46 -1.80 17.48
N ALA A 81 1.89 -1.45 16.31
CA ALA A 81 1.93 -0.08 15.82
C ALA A 81 1.23 0.90 16.79
N ASP A 82 1.87 2.04 17.08
CA ASP A 82 1.27 3.12 17.85
C ASP A 82 0.21 3.89 17.07
N ILE A 83 0.43 4.02 15.74
CA ILE A 83 -0.45 4.70 14.81
C ILE A 83 -0.52 3.86 13.53
N ALA A 84 -1.72 3.71 12.98
CA ALA A 84 -1.91 3.17 11.64
C ALA A 84 -2.62 4.20 10.76
N VAL A 85 -2.17 4.29 9.50
CA VAL A 85 -2.73 5.17 8.48
C VAL A 85 -2.94 4.42 7.18
N GLY A 86 -3.80 4.91 6.33
CA GLY A 86 -4.00 4.33 5.01
C GLY A 86 -5.03 5.07 4.20
N ASP A 87 -5.26 4.56 3.00
CA ASP A 87 -6.30 5.02 2.10
C ASP A 87 -7.38 3.95 1.95
N GLY A 88 -8.62 4.33 2.13
CA GLY A 88 -9.79 3.45 2.02
C GLY A 88 -10.33 3.28 0.61
N GLN A 89 -9.65 3.77 -0.44
CA GLN A 89 -10.11 3.61 -1.81
C GLN A 89 -10.50 2.15 -2.16
N PRO A 90 -9.75 1.12 -1.74
CA PRO A 90 -10.11 -0.28 -2.02
C PRO A 90 -11.44 -0.74 -1.39
N LEU A 91 -12.00 0.04 -0.46
CA LEU A 91 -13.27 -0.25 0.19
C LEU A 91 -14.48 0.24 -0.63
N GLY A 92 -14.58 -0.20 -1.89
CA GLY A 92 -15.72 0.01 -2.77
C GLY A 92 -15.75 1.35 -3.51
N MET A 93 -14.64 2.07 -3.59
CA MET A 93 -14.54 3.32 -4.35
C MET A 93 -13.89 3.10 -5.72
N PRO A 94 -14.43 3.66 -6.81
CA PRO A 94 -13.78 3.62 -8.11
C PRO A 94 -12.51 4.48 -8.14
N LEU A 95 -11.67 4.29 -9.15
CA LEU A 95 -10.56 5.19 -9.42
C LEU A 95 -11.10 6.59 -9.76
N ALA A 96 -10.66 7.60 -9.04
CA ALA A 96 -11.12 8.98 -9.17
C ALA A 96 -10.09 9.92 -9.83
N PHE A 97 -8.96 9.40 -10.30
CA PHE A 97 -7.93 10.13 -11.05
C PHE A 97 -7.52 11.47 -10.39
N GLY A 98 -7.25 11.44 -9.09
CA GLY A 98 -6.94 12.63 -8.29
C GLY A 98 -8.16 13.28 -7.62
N GLY A 99 -9.35 12.71 -7.77
CA GLY A 99 -10.55 13.10 -7.02
C GLY A 99 -10.49 12.63 -5.56
N PRO A 100 -11.60 12.78 -4.81
CA PRO A 100 -11.61 12.47 -3.39
C PRO A 100 -11.52 10.96 -3.14
N TYR A 101 -10.60 10.58 -2.24
CA TYR A 101 -10.49 9.26 -1.64
C TYR A 101 -10.77 9.32 -0.13
N LEU A 102 -10.38 8.32 0.62
CA LEU A 102 -10.68 8.20 2.04
C LEU A 102 -9.41 7.91 2.85
N GLY A 103 -8.76 8.94 3.37
CA GLY A 103 -7.70 8.74 4.37
C GLY A 103 -8.30 8.26 5.69
N PHE A 104 -7.69 7.27 6.31
CA PHE A 104 -8.00 6.86 7.67
C PHE A 104 -6.77 6.91 8.57
N MET A 105 -7.01 7.12 9.87
CA MET A 105 -5.97 7.10 10.90
C MET A 105 -6.55 6.47 12.15
N THR A 106 -5.82 5.53 12.72
CA THR A 106 -6.08 4.96 14.04
C THR A 106 -4.85 5.12 14.92
N ALA A 107 -5.03 5.12 16.24
CA ALA A 107 -3.93 5.23 17.17
C ALA A 107 -4.27 4.54 18.49
N THR A 108 -3.22 4.22 19.25
CA THR A 108 -3.38 3.72 20.62
C THR A 108 -4.07 4.75 21.51
N ALA A 109 -4.68 4.31 22.61
CA ALA A 109 -5.36 5.19 23.57
C ALA A 109 -4.44 6.31 24.10
N ALA A 110 -3.16 6.02 24.27
CA ALA A 110 -2.16 7.00 24.71
C ALA A 110 -1.97 8.16 23.71
N MET A 111 -2.22 7.92 22.42
CA MET A 111 -2.06 8.90 21.33
C MET A 111 -3.36 9.66 21.01
N THR A 112 -4.52 9.24 21.52
CA THR A 112 -5.84 9.80 21.17
C THR A 112 -5.90 11.32 21.27
N ARG A 113 -5.33 11.91 22.32
CA ARG A 113 -5.31 13.38 22.49
C ARG A 113 -4.38 14.12 21.52
N LYS A 114 -3.52 13.40 20.80
CA LYS A 114 -2.57 13.96 19.82
C LYS A 114 -3.07 13.78 18.38
N LEU A 115 -4.14 13.00 18.17
CA LEU A 115 -4.73 12.85 16.85
C LEU A 115 -5.21 14.20 16.31
N PRO A 116 -4.99 14.51 15.01
CA PRO A 116 -5.60 15.66 14.37
C PRO A 116 -7.10 15.44 14.15
N GLY A 117 -7.81 16.51 13.83
CA GLY A 117 -9.23 16.46 13.52
C GLY A 117 -10.14 16.42 14.74
N ARG A 118 -11.43 16.33 14.47
CA ARG A 118 -12.51 16.25 15.45
C ARG A 118 -12.84 14.80 15.71
N ILE A 119 -13.08 14.43 16.97
CA ILE A 119 -13.48 13.08 17.33
C ILE A 119 -14.90 13.15 17.91
N VAL A 120 -15.78 12.32 17.37
CA VAL A 120 -17.16 12.15 17.82
C VAL A 120 -17.18 11.06 18.89
N GLY A 121 -17.75 11.38 20.05
CA GLY A 121 -17.99 10.42 21.13
C GLY A 121 -19.41 9.91 21.08
N GLU A 122 -19.62 8.66 21.47
CA GLU A 122 -20.94 8.09 21.69
C GLU A 122 -21.36 8.37 23.14
N THR A 123 -22.62 8.72 23.35
CA THR A 123 -23.24 9.02 24.63
C THR A 123 -24.71 8.63 24.61
N ALA A 124 -25.44 8.94 25.65
CA ALA A 124 -26.90 8.84 25.68
C ALA A 124 -27.52 10.24 25.85
N ASP A 125 -28.69 10.45 25.24
CA ASP A 125 -29.48 11.65 25.44
C ASP A 125 -30.22 11.60 26.80
N HIS A 126 -31.02 12.62 27.10
CA HIS A 126 -31.75 12.72 28.38
C HIS A 126 -32.86 11.65 28.52
N GLU A 127 -33.23 10.98 27.43
CA GLU A 127 -34.17 9.86 27.43
C GLU A 127 -33.46 8.49 27.44
N GLY A 128 -32.12 8.48 27.53
CA GLY A 128 -31.31 7.26 27.52
C GLY A 128 -31.11 6.65 26.12
N ARG A 129 -31.48 7.35 25.05
CA ARG A 129 -31.27 6.88 23.68
C ARG A 129 -29.86 7.20 23.21
N ARG A 130 -29.30 6.33 22.37
CA ARG A 130 -27.99 6.51 21.76
C ARG A 130 -27.89 7.86 21.06
N ALA A 131 -26.85 8.64 21.42
CA ALA A 131 -26.60 9.95 20.86
C ALA A 131 -25.09 10.13 20.58
N PHE A 132 -24.73 11.14 19.80
CA PHE A 132 -23.34 11.44 19.45
C PHE A 132 -23.04 12.90 19.80
N VAL A 133 -21.83 13.12 20.29
CA VAL A 133 -21.35 14.46 20.69
C VAL A 133 -19.94 14.69 20.15
N LEU A 134 -19.69 15.92 19.71
CA LEU A 134 -18.37 16.33 19.24
C LEU A 134 -17.43 16.49 20.43
N THR A 135 -16.34 15.73 20.44
CA THR A 135 -15.31 15.74 21.48
C THR A 135 -13.94 16.14 20.92
N LEU A 136 -12.97 16.43 21.83
CA LEU A 136 -11.57 16.70 21.49
C LEU A 136 -11.36 17.76 20.40
N GLN A 137 -12.29 18.70 20.26
CA GLN A 137 -12.28 19.74 19.23
C GLN A 137 -11.47 21.00 19.60
N ALA A 138 -11.05 21.15 20.85
CA ALA A 138 -10.40 22.37 21.35
C ALA A 138 -9.06 22.71 20.66
N ARG A 139 -8.48 21.79 19.91
CA ARG A 139 -7.24 21.94 19.13
C ARG A 139 -7.47 22.35 17.67
N GLU A 140 -8.73 22.43 17.24
CA GLU A 140 -9.13 22.68 15.86
C GLU A 140 -9.03 24.17 15.49
N GLN A 141 -8.95 24.43 14.17
CA GLN A 141 -8.75 25.75 13.59
C GLN A 141 -9.82 26.75 13.99
N HIS A 142 -11.09 26.36 14.08
CA HIS A 142 -12.19 27.25 14.46
C HIS A 142 -12.09 27.74 15.92
N ILE A 143 -11.27 27.09 16.77
CA ILE A 143 -10.99 27.49 18.16
C ILE A 143 -9.60 28.12 18.27
N ARG A 144 -8.57 27.40 17.78
CA ARG A 144 -7.16 27.78 17.96
C ARG A 144 -6.62 28.71 16.89
N ARG A 145 -7.32 28.86 15.76
CA ARG A 145 -6.92 29.68 14.61
C ARG A 145 -5.51 29.28 14.11
N GLU A 146 -4.58 30.22 14.07
CA GLU A 146 -3.19 30.00 13.65
C GLU A 146 -2.39 29.04 14.56
N LYS A 147 -2.89 28.78 15.76
CA LYS A 147 -2.27 27.85 16.73
C LYS A 147 -2.88 26.45 16.68
N ALA A 148 -3.69 26.15 15.70
CA ALA A 148 -4.28 24.83 15.56
C ALA A 148 -3.22 23.75 15.29
N SER A 149 -3.41 22.59 15.89
CA SER A 149 -2.53 21.43 15.65
C SER A 149 -2.69 20.84 14.24
N SER A 150 -3.84 21.09 13.62
CA SER A 150 -4.19 20.62 12.29
C SER A 150 -5.10 21.63 11.60
N ASN A 151 -4.93 21.75 10.28
CA ASN A 151 -5.80 22.55 9.39
C ASN A 151 -6.75 21.67 8.56
N VAL A 152 -7.07 20.47 9.05
CA VAL A 152 -8.08 19.60 8.43
C VAL A 152 -9.42 20.30 8.49
N CYS A 153 -9.89 20.82 7.35
CA CYS A 153 -11.11 21.61 7.25
C CYS A 153 -12.30 20.77 6.77
N SER A 154 -12.13 20.06 5.67
CA SER A 154 -13.14 19.18 5.09
C SER A 154 -12.81 17.72 5.35
N ASN A 155 -13.82 16.88 5.29
CA ASN A 155 -13.69 15.44 5.40
C ASN A 155 -14.34 14.78 4.19
N GLN A 156 -14.02 13.51 3.98
CA GLN A 156 -14.55 12.68 2.90
C GLN A 156 -15.73 11.84 3.39
N ALA A 157 -16.75 12.50 3.96
CA ALA A 157 -17.90 11.82 4.56
C ALA A 157 -18.63 10.88 3.60
N TRP A 158 -18.76 11.26 2.31
CA TRP A 158 -19.34 10.38 1.30
C TRP A 158 -18.49 9.15 1.03
N CYS A 159 -17.17 9.30 0.94
CA CYS A 159 -16.25 8.17 0.80
C CYS A 159 -16.31 7.26 2.03
N ALA A 160 -16.38 7.84 3.23
CA ALA A 160 -16.55 7.08 4.47
C ALA A 160 -17.86 6.30 4.50
N LEU A 161 -18.96 6.90 4.02
CA LEU A 161 -20.25 6.22 3.89
C LEU A 161 -20.17 5.07 2.88
N THR A 162 -19.55 5.31 1.70
CA THR A 162 -19.34 4.28 0.68
C THR A 162 -18.56 3.09 1.26
N ALA A 163 -17.46 3.35 1.94
CA ALA A 163 -16.66 2.29 2.60
C ALA A 163 -17.47 1.53 3.65
N SER A 164 -18.29 2.23 4.45
CA SER A 164 -19.16 1.61 5.45
C SER A 164 -20.20 0.67 4.81
N VAL A 165 -20.84 1.11 3.73
CA VAL A 165 -21.81 0.31 2.97
C VAL A 165 -21.12 -0.91 2.34
N TYR A 166 -19.96 -0.71 1.72
CA TYR A 166 -19.17 -1.79 1.12
C TYR A 166 -18.80 -2.86 2.16
N MET A 167 -18.20 -2.45 3.27
CA MET A 167 -17.82 -3.39 4.34
C MET A 167 -19.02 -4.12 4.93
N THR A 168 -20.17 -3.43 5.05
CA THR A 168 -21.41 -4.05 5.54
C THR A 168 -21.96 -5.07 4.55
N ALA A 169 -21.94 -4.76 3.26
CA ALA A 169 -22.42 -5.66 2.20
C ALA A 169 -21.53 -6.88 2.02
N MET A 170 -20.20 -6.71 2.10
CA MET A 170 -19.23 -7.80 1.99
C MET A 170 -19.21 -8.68 3.23
N GLY A 171 -19.33 -8.09 4.40
CA GLY A 171 -19.10 -8.78 5.68
C GLY A 171 -17.65 -9.30 5.82
N ALA A 172 -17.33 -9.90 6.95
CA ALA A 172 -15.98 -10.41 7.23
C ALA A 172 -15.55 -11.47 6.20
N ASP A 173 -16.42 -12.41 5.90
CA ASP A 173 -16.14 -13.50 4.95
C ASP A 173 -15.95 -12.99 3.51
N GLY A 174 -16.75 -12.01 3.09
CA GLY A 174 -16.61 -11.41 1.76
C GLY A 174 -15.30 -10.64 1.62
N MET A 175 -14.91 -9.87 2.63
CA MET A 175 -13.63 -9.17 2.67
C MET A 175 -12.45 -10.15 2.62
N ALA A 176 -12.48 -11.22 3.42
CA ALA A 176 -11.42 -12.24 3.42
C ALA A 176 -11.34 -12.98 2.07
N LYS A 177 -12.48 -13.28 1.44
CA LYS A 177 -12.51 -13.89 0.10
C LYS A 177 -11.93 -12.96 -0.97
N ALA A 178 -12.32 -11.68 -0.98
CA ALA A 178 -11.79 -10.70 -1.94
C ALA A 178 -10.27 -10.55 -1.78
N ALA A 179 -9.78 -10.36 -0.56
CA ALA A 179 -8.35 -10.26 -0.28
C ALA A 179 -7.58 -11.54 -0.67
N GLY A 180 -8.14 -12.72 -0.37
CA GLY A 180 -7.56 -14.00 -0.76
C GLY A 180 -7.49 -14.17 -2.29
N GLN A 181 -8.49 -13.67 -3.03
CA GLN A 181 -8.46 -13.66 -4.49
C GLN A 181 -7.40 -12.70 -5.04
N CYS A 182 -7.27 -11.48 -4.46
CA CYS A 182 -6.20 -10.55 -4.83
C CYS A 182 -4.83 -11.25 -4.71
N MET A 183 -4.55 -11.85 -3.58
CA MET A 183 -3.30 -12.56 -3.33
C MET A 183 -3.09 -13.72 -4.31
N SER A 184 -4.08 -14.61 -4.44
CA SER A 184 -3.98 -15.79 -5.33
C SER A 184 -3.78 -15.41 -6.79
N LYS A 185 -4.49 -14.39 -7.29
CA LYS A 185 -4.38 -13.93 -8.68
C LYS A 185 -3.05 -13.24 -8.96
N ALA A 186 -2.53 -12.46 -8.01
CA ALA A 186 -1.22 -11.84 -8.15
C ALA A 186 -0.09 -12.87 -8.18
N HIS A 187 -0.17 -13.91 -7.34
CA HIS A 187 0.77 -15.03 -7.37
C HIS A 187 0.68 -15.80 -8.69
N TYR A 188 -0.53 -16.04 -9.20
CA TYR A 188 -0.72 -16.63 -10.53
C TYR A 188 -0.11 -15.76 -11.63
N LEU A 189 -0.38 -14.45 -11.62
CA LEU A 189 0.16 -13.53 -12.61
C LEU A 189 1.70 -13.51 -12.58
N ARG A 190 2.32 -13.50 -11.39
CA ARG A 190 3.78 -13.60 -11.26
C ARG A 190 4.32 -14.85 -11.96
N ASP A 191 3.66 -15.99 -11.73
CA ASP A 191 4.14 -17.27 -12.28
C ASP A 191 4.01 -17.32 -13.81
N VAL A 192 2.89 -16.87 -14.39
CA VAL A 192 2.74 -16.84 -15.86
C VAL A 192 3.63 -15.78 -16.52
N LEU A 193 3.94 -14.66 -15.85
CA LEU A 193 4.91 -13.68 -16.33
C LEU A 193 6.34 -14.22 -16.28
N LYS A 194 6.68 -15.01 -15.26
CA LYS A 194 7.95 -15.73 -15.20
C LYS A 194 8.09 -16.73 -16.37
N GLU A 195 7.06 -17.49 -16.64
CA GLU A 195 7.02 -18.38 -17.82
C GLU A 195 7.08 -17.62 -19.15
N ALA A 196 6.62 -16.37 -19.17
CA ALA A 196 6.73 -15.49 -20.33
C ALA A 196 8.15 -14.90 -20.51
N GLY A 197 9.03 -15.00 -19.50
CA GLY A 197 10.43 -14.54 -19.56
C GLY A 197 10.76 -13.31 -18.70
N LEU A 198 9.87 -12.90 -17.80
CA LEU A 198 10.15 -11.84 -16.82
C LEU A 198 10.46 -12.47 -15.45
N GLU A 199 11.66 -12.24 -14.92
CA GLU A 199 12.03 -12.81 -13.63
C GLU A 199 11.49 -11.95 -12.46
N PRO A 200 10.93 -12.56 -11.40
CA PRO A 200 10.60 -11.84 -10.17
C PRO A 200 11.86 -11.17 -9.59
N LYS A 201 11.77 -9.90 -9.23
CA LYS A 201 12.88 -9.15 -8.65
C LYS A 201 13.22 -9.60 -7.23
N HIS A 202 12.20 -9.85 -6.42
CA HIS A 202 12.31 -10.21 -5.01
C HIS A 202 11.80 -11.62 -4.76
N ASN A 203 12.44 -12.32 -3.84
CA ASN A 203 12.05 -13.67 -3.42
C ASN A 203 11.46 -13.62 -1.99
N CYS A 204 10.49 -12.72 -1.78
CA CYS A 204 9.78 -12.57 -0.52
C CYS A 204 8.27 -12.72 -0.74
N GLU A 205 7.55 -12.92 0.34
CA GLU A 205 6.09 -12.93 0.32
C GLU A 205 5.56 -11.55 -0.09
N PHE A 206 4.48 -11.54 -0.85
CA PHE A 206 3.82 -10.30 -1.31
C PHE A 206 2.30 -10.48 -1.32
N PHE A 207 1.57 -9.36 -1.34
CA PHE A 207 0.11 -9.41 -1.31
C PHE A 207 -0.47 -9.44 -2.72
N HIS A 208 -0.62 -8.31 -3.40
CA HIS A 208 -1.26 -8.21 -4.71
C HIS A 208 -0.46 -7.40 -5.73
N GLU A 209 0.71 -6.91 -5.32
CA GLU A 209 1.68 -6.22 -6.15
C GLU A 209 3.02 -6.93 -6.05
N PHE A 210 3.78 -6.94 -7.16
CA PHE A 210 5.11 -7.54 -7.23
C PHE A 210 5.91 -6.93 -8.38
N VAL A 211 7.23 -6.99 -8.28
CA VAL A 211 8.14 -6.46 -9.31
C VAL A 211 8.74 -7.58 -10.13
N THR A 212 8.78 -7.39 -11.44
CA THR A 212 9.57 -8.24 -12.34
C THR A 212 10.71 -7.46 -12.99
N VAL A 213 11.73 -8.20 -13.43
CA VAL A 213 12.91 -7.68 -14.13
C VAL A 213 13.02 -8.34 -15.51
N SER A 214 13.26 -7.53 -16.53
CA SER A 214 13.56 -8.03 -17.87
C SER A 214 14.94 -8.73 -17.91
N PRO A 215 15.16 -9.77 -18.74
CA PRO A 215 16.42 -10.51 -18.83
C PRO A 215 17.63 -9.60 -19.12
N GLU A 216 18.80 -9.97 -18.59
CA GLU A 216 20.06 -9.29 -18.93
C GLU A 216 20.49 -9.56 -20.36
N GLY A 217 20.99 -8.51 -21.03
CA GLY A 217 21.39 -8.59 -22.44
C GLY A 217 20.23 -8.62 -23.43
N GLY A 218 18.99 -8.58 -22.95
CA GLY A 218 17.81 -8.38 -23.78
C GLY A 218 17.75 -6.97 -24.38
N CYS A 219 17.12 -6.86 -25.55
CA CYS A 219 16.94 -5.57 -26.23
C CYS A 219 15.67 -4.85 -25.79
N THR A 220 14.89 -5.46 -24.89
CA THR A 220 13.55 -5.01 -24.55
C THR A 220 13.53 -4.34 -23.18
N ASP A 221 13.31 -3.03 -23.19
CA ASP A 221 13.11 -2.26 -21.99
C ASP A 221 11.64 -2.33 -21.50
N SER A 222 11.39 -1.88 -20.27
CA SER A 222 10.05 -1.83 -19.68
C SER A 222 9.07 -1.00 -20.51
N ALA A 223 9.55 0.10 -21.10
CA ALA A 223 8.73 0.98 -21.93
C ALA A 223 8.30 0.30 -23.23
N HIS A 224 9.16 -0.55 -23.83
CA HIS A 224 8.79 -1.34 -25.00
C HIS A 224 7.70 -2.36 -24.66
N ILE A 225 7.87 -3.12 -23.58
CA ILE A 225 6.86 -4.08 -23.11
C ILE A 225 5.51 -3.39 -22.91
N LEU A 226 5.49 -2.27 -22.19
CA LEU A 226 4.26 -1.55 -21.90
C LEU A 226 3.59 -0.98 -23.15
N ARG A 227 4.35 -0.44 -24.12
CA ARG A 227 3.80 -0.01 -25.41
C ARG A 227 3.23 -1.17 -26.23
N ALA A 228 3.88 -2.35 -26.20
CA ALA A 228 3.36 -3.53 -26.87
C ALA A 228 2.02 -3.99 -26.26
N LEU A 229 1.88 -3.93 -24.94
CA LEU A 229 0.62 -4.20 -24.25
C LEU A 229 -0.45 -3.16 -24.61
N GLU A 230 -0.11 -1.87 -24.59
CA GLU A 230 -1.02 -0.79 -24.95
C GLU A 230 -1.55 -0.94 -26.39
N SER A 231 -0.70 -1.38 -27.34
CA SER A 231 -1.12 -1.64 -28.71
C SER A 231 -2.17 -2.75 -28.85
N LYS A 232 -2.31 -3.60 -27.82
CA LYS A 232 -3.32 -4.65 -27.70
C LYS A 232 -4.50 -4.24 -26.80
N GLY A 233 -4.53 -2.98 -26.35
CA GLY A 233 -5.58 -2.47 -25.45
C GLY A 233 -5.41 -2.90 -23.99
N ILE A 234 -4.22 -3.36 -23.60
CA ILE A 234 -3.90 -3.80 -22.25
C ILE A 234 -3.11 -2.68 -21.56
N LEU A 235 -3.64 -2.14 -20.47
CA LEU A 235 -2.90 -1.25 -19.57
C LEU A 235 -2.04 -2.12 -18.65
N GLY A 236 -0.73 -2.11 -18.88
CA GLY A 236 0.24 -2.90 -18.13
C GLY A 236 0.57 -2.31 -16.75
N GLY A 237 1.68 -2.80 -16.17
CA GLY A 237 2.16 -2.35 -14.87
C GLY A 237 2.84 -0.97 -14.90
N LEU A 238 3.40 -0.57 -13.76
CA LEU A 238 4.13 0.69 -13.58
C LEU A 238 5.64 0.45 -13.83
N PRO A 239 6.27 1.15 -14.79
CA PRO A 239 7.72 1.05 -14.96
C PRO A 239 8.44 1.72 -13.78
N LEU A 240 9.30 0.97 -13.09
CA LEU A 240 10.15 1.48 -11.99
C LEU A 240 11.53 1.90 -12.51
N SER A 241 12.01 1.23 -13.54
CA SER A 241 13.25 1.52 -14.26
C SER A 241 13.16 1.00 -15.69
N ASP A 242 14.23 1.14 -16.46
CA ASP A 242 14.29 0.60 -17.84
C ASP A 242 14.06 -0.92 -17.91
N ARG A 243 14.23 -1.63 -16.78
CA ARG A 243 14.12 -3.09 -16.73
C ARG A 243 13.09 -3.61 -15.75
N GLU A 244 12.53 -2.75 -14.92
CA GLU A 244 11.67 -3.16 -13.81
C GLU A 244 10.25 -2.67 -14.01
N ILE A 245 9.29 -3.58 -13.81
CA ILE A 245 7.86 -3.27 -13.88
C ILE A 245 7.20 -3.77 -12.60
N LEU A 246 6.48 -2.88 -11.93
CA LEU A 246 5.58 -3.22 -10.82
C LEU A 246 4.22 -3.61 -11.39
N TRP A 247 3.78 -4.80 -11.07
CA TRP A 247 2.49 -5.37 -11.48
C TRP A 247 1.52 -5.40 -10.32
N CYS A 248 0.24 -5.34 -10.64
CA CYS A 248 -0.84 -5.48 -9.66
C CYS A 248 -1.94 -6.36 -10.25
N ALA A 249 -2.44 -7.31 -9.46
CA ALA A 249 -3.66 -8.05 -9.78
C ALA A 249 -4.58 -8.09 -8.56
N THR A 250 -5.87 -7.87 -8.81
CA THR A 250 -6.89 -7.83 -7.77
C THR A 250 -7.95 -8.90 -8.02
N GLU A 251 -8.97 -8.96 -7.17
CA GLU A 251 -10.12 -9.83 -7.35
C GLU A 251 -10.87 -9.58 -8.66
N MET A 252 -10.70 -8.39 -9.24
CA MET A 252 -11.38 -7.99 -10.49
C MET A 252 -10.78 -8.60 -11.74
N ASN A 253 -9.50 -8.98 -11.71
CA ASN A 253 -8.84 -9.57 -12.88
C ASN A 253 -9.28 -11.02 -13.10
N THR A 254 -9.52 -11.39 -14.35
CA THR A 254 -9.82 -12.77 -14.72
C THR A 254 -8.54 -13.54 -15.07
N ARG A 255 -8.62 -14.85 -15.06
CA ARG A 255 -7.51 -15.72 -15.47
C ARG A 255 -7.17 -15.50 -16.94
N GLU A 256 -8.19 -15.39 -17.76
CA GLU A 256 -8.09 -15.18 -19.20
C GLU A 256 -7.33 -13.88 -19.54
N GLU A 257 -7.64 -12.78 -18.83
CA GLU A 257 -6.93 -11.50 -18.98
C GLU A 257 -5.45 -11.61 -18.58
N MET A 258 -5.13 -12.34 -17.51
CA MET A 258 -3.75 -12.56 -17.09
C MET A 258 -2.97 -13.43 -18.06
N ASP A 259 -3.59 -14.46 -18.64
CA ASP A 259 -3.00 -15.33 -19.66
C ASP A 259 -2.76 -14.56 -20.97
N GLU A 260 -3.71 -13.70 -21.37
CA GLU A 260 -3.56 -12.81 -22.53
C GLU A 260 -2.41 -11.82 -22.34
N LEU A 261 -2.32 -11.18 -21.17
CA LEU A 261 -1.23 -10.30 -20.81
C LEU A 261 0.12 -11.02 -20.89
N ALA A 262 0.24 -12.21 -20.29
CA ALA A 262 1.49 -12.99 -20.31
C ALA A 262 1.88 -13.41 -21.75
N SER A 263 0.90 -13.76 -22.59
CA SER A 263 1.14 -14.04 -24.02
C SER A 263 1.65 -12.81 -24.75
N ALA A 264 1.07 -11.64 -24.51
CA ALA A 264 1.49 -10.38 -25.11
C ALA A 264 2.91 -9.97 -24.68
N VAL A 265 3.25 -10.17 -23.40
CA VAL A 265 4.63 -9.96 -22.88
C VAL A 265 5.61 -10.88 -23.59
N ARG A 266 5.29 -12.17 -23.69
CA ARG A 266 6.15 -13.16 -24.41
C ARG A 266 6.41 -12.73 -25.84
N GLU A 267 5.39 -12.31 -26.58
CA GLU A 267 5.54 -11.80 -27.95
C GLU A 267 6.43 -10.55 -28.00
N ALA A 268 6.27 -9.60 -27.06
CA ALA A 268 7.07 -8.40 -26.99
C ALA A 268 8.56 -8.72 -26.79
N LEU A 269 8.88 -9.68 -25.91
CA LEU A 269 10.25 -10.12 -25.64
C LEU A 269 10.90 -10.84 -26.85
N HIS A 270 10.11 -11.55 -27.67
CA HIS A 270 10.66 -12.31 -28.81
C HIS A 270 10.80 -11.48 -30.11
N ARG A 271 9.99 -10.44 -30.32
CA ARG A 271 10.01 -9.65 -31.59
C ARG A 271 11.31 -8.89 -31.83
N GLU A 272 12.03 -8.46 -30.81
CA GLU A 272 13.30 -7.73 -31.00
C GLU A 272 14.52 -8.62 -31.22
N CYS A 273 14.53 -9.88 -30.80
CA CYS A 273 15.60 -10.80 -31.13
C CYS A 273 15.71 -11.08 -32.63
N GLY A 274 14.58 -11.07 -33.36
CA GLY A 274 14.56 -11.30 -34.79
C GLY A 274 14.95 -10.12 -35.69
N GLN A 275 14.89 -8.87 -35.19
CA GLN A 275 15.23 -7.68 -35.99
C GLN A 275 16.71 -7.29 -35.96
N LYS A 276 17.48 -7.69 -34.95
CA LYS A 276 18.92 -7.41 -34.87
C LYS A 276 19.78 -8.35 -35.73
N GLU A 277 19.30 -9.55 -36.03
CA GLU A 277 20.02 -10.44 -36.98
C GLU A 277 19.98 -9.95 -38.45
N VAL A 278 19.06 -9.05 -38.80
CA VAL A 278 18.89 -8.54 -40.16
C VAL A 278 19.65 -7.21 -40.40
N CYS A 279 20.05 -6.50 -39.37
CA CYS A 279 20.81 -5.23 -39.49
C CYS A 279 22.34 -5.36 -39.33
N GLY A 280 22.85 -6.57 -39.18
CA GLY A 280 24.27 -6.89 -38.96
C GLY A 280 24.96 -7.62 -40.13
N SER A 281 24.49 -7.38 -41.36
CA SER A 281 25.16 -7.90 -42.58
C SER A 281 25.46 -6.78 -43.55
#